data_88a4c465d8d4654fcb36889ecc172a19
#
_entry.id   88a4c465d8d4654fcb36889ecc172a19
#
_cell.length_a   1.000
_cell.length_b   1.000
_cell.length_c   1.000
_cell.angle_alpha   90.00
_cell.angle_beta   90.00
_cell.angle_gamma   90.00
#
_symmetry.space_group_name_H-M   'P 1'
#
loop_
_entity.id
_entity.type
_entity.pdbx_description
1 polymer ?
#
loop_
_entity_poly.entity_id
_entity_poly.type
_entity_poly.pdbx_seq_one_letter_code
_entity_poly.pdbx_strand_id
1 'polypeptide(L)'
;MKEIVTADFENEVLHANKVVLDFYSTECPPCEALAPKFESLAELYGKEIKFVKLFRQKNRDLAERLGVYSSPTLIFFDKGHEVGIRLSGGIRRSEIMYNLNAMLPAEKSNSIMGRIKPFTTRYDVAIIGSGPGGLTAGLYLCQARINTVLIDTGLPGGHVSLTHQVSNYPGFIDPQPGYLLSHNMSEQTRKCGSVFKVAVDVTKVD
;
A
#
# COMPACT_ATOMS: atom_id res chain seq x y z
N MET A 1 -11.52 -2.63 -11.47
CA MET A 1 -10.41 -3.61 -11.33
C MET A 1 -11.01 -5.01 -11.30
N LYS A 2 -10.40 -5.97 -12.01
CA LYS A 2 -10.91 -7.35 -12.13
C LYS A 2 -10.05 -8.30 -11.31
N GLU A 3 -10.69 -9.22 -10.57
CA GLU A 3 -10.01 -10.37 -10.00
C GLU A 3 -10.03 -11.51 -11.00
N ILE A 4 -8.89 -12.18 -11.21
CA ILE A 4 -8.69 -13.26 -12.16
C ILE A 4 -8.19 -14.52 -11.46
N VAL A 5 -8.36 -15.67 -12.11
CA VAL A 5 -7.77 -16.94 -11.72
C VAL A 5 -6.80 -17.44 -12.79
N THR A 6 -6.06 -18.51 -12.50
CA THR A 6 -5.06 -19.08 -13.42
C THR A 6 -5.60 -19.30 -14.84
N ALA A 7 -6.86 -19.76 -14.98
CA ALA A 7 -7.48 -19.98 -16.28
C ALA A 7 -7.66 -18.70 -17.12
N ASP A 8 -7.80 -17.55 -16.46
CA ASP A 8 -7.98 -16.27 -17.14
C ASP A 8 -6.67 -15.63 -17.56
N PHE A 9 -5.52 -16.09 -17.03
CA PHE A 9 -4.23 -15.43 -17.15
C PHE A 9 -3.83 -15.19 -18.62
N GLU A 10 -4.02 -16.15 -19.49
CA GLU A 10 -3.68 -16.02 -20.90
C GLU A 10 -4.48 -14.90 -21.56
N ASN A 11 -5.80 -14.92 -21.41
CA ASN A 11 -6.69 -13.93 -22.03
C ASN A 11 -6.61 -12.54 -21.39
N GLU A 12 -6.49 -12.50 -20.06
CA GLU A 12 -6.58 -11.24 -19.31
C GLU A 12 -5.23 -10.52 -19.19
N VAL A 13 -4.12 -11.25 -19.33
CA VAL A 13 -2.75 -10.73 -19.18
C VAL A 13 -1.94 -10.87 -20.45
N LEU A 14 -1.76 -12.08 -20.97
CA LEU A 14 -0.85 -12.30 -22.10
C LEU A 14 -1.38 -11.73 -23.42
N HIS A 15 -2.69 -11.81 -23.67
CA HIS A 15 -3.31 -11.23 -24.88
C HIS A 15 -3.74 -9.77 -24.71
N ALA A 16 -3.54 -9.18 -23.54
CA ALA A 16 -3.85 -7.76 -23.32
C ALA A 16 -2.66 -6.86 -23.69
N ASN A 17 -2.95 -5.60 -24.06
CA ASN A 17 -1.91 -4.65 -24.46
C ASN A 17 -0.96 -4.31 -23.30
N LYS A 18 -1.52 -3.73 -22.23
CA LYS A 18 -0.76 -3.30 -21.03
C LYS A 18 -1.50 -3.70 -19.78
N VAL A 19 -0.83 -4.41 -18.88
CA VAL A 19 -1.43 -4.95 -17.67
C VAL A 19 -0.48 -4.75 -16.49
N VAL A 20 -1.03 -4.43 -15.34
CA VAL A 20 -0.38 -4.65 -14.05
C VAL A 20 -1.16 -5.69 -13.27
N LEU A 21 -0.46 -6.73 -12.83
CA LEU A 21 -1.01 -7.88 -12.12
C LEU A 21 -0.52 -7.85 -10.67
N ASP A 22 -1.47 -7.82 -9.72
CA ASP A 22 -1.22 -7.90 -8.28
C ASP A 22 -1.47 -9.32 -7.77
N PHE A 23 -0.43 -9.96 -7.27
CA PHE A 23 -0.51 -11.20 -6.51
C PHE A 23 -0.71 -10.88 -5.03
N TYR A 24 -1.93 -10.96 -4.57
CA TYR A 24 -2.28 -10.68 -3.18
C TYR A 24 -2.57 -11.96 -2.36
N SER A 25 -2.64 -11.83 -1.06
CA SER A 25 -3.03 -12.90 -0.13
C SER A 25 -3.89 -12.36 1.01
N THR A 26 -4.57 -13.26 1.73
CA THR A 26 -5.22 -12.95 3.01
C THR A 26 -4.20 -12.83 4.13
N GLU A 27 -4.58 -12.19 5.23
CA GLU A 27 -3.73 -11.97 6.41
C GLU A 27 -2.37 -11.35 6.03
N CYS A 28 -2.41 -10.34 5.15
CA CYS A 28 -1.24 -9.73 4.55
C CYS A 28 -1.31 -8.20 4.73
N PRO A 29 -0.80 -7.65 5.84
CA PRO A 29 -0.81 -6.20 6.06
C PRO A 29 -0.19 -5.38 4.92
N PRO A 30 0.91 -5.81 4.26
CA PRO A 30 1.41 -5.09 3.09
C PRO A 30 0.45 -5.10 1.89
N CYS A 31 -0.36 -6.18 1.72
CA CYS A 31 -1.39 -6.22 0.66
C CYS A 31 -2.53 -5.24 0.97
N GLU A 32 -2.94 -5.15 2.23
CA GLU A 32 -3.96 -4.20 2.69
C GLU A 32 -3.48 -2.74 2.50
N ALA A 33 -2.20 -2.47 2.77
CA ALA A 33 -1.60 -1.16 2.54
C ALA A 33 -1.45 -0.82 1.04
N LEU A 34 -1.32 -1.84 0.18
CA LEU A 34 -1.24 -1.67 -1.27
C LEU A 34 -2.61 -1.39 -1.89
N ALA A 35 -3.68 -2.03 -1.42
CA ALA A 35 -5.00 -1.99 -2.03
C ALA A 35 -5.49 -0.56 -2.36
N PRO A 36 -5.53 0.42 -1.44
CA PRO A 36 -5.98 1.77 -1.75
C PRO A 36 -5.07 2.51 -2.76
N LYS A 37 -3.76 2.22 -2.75
CA LYS A 37 -2.82 2.77 -3.74
C LYS A 37 -3.12 2.21 -5.13
N PHE A 38 -3.30 0.90 -5.22
CA PHE A 38 -3.57 0.18 -6.46
C PHE A 38 -4.91 0.58 -7.07
N GLU A 39 -5.96 0.70 -6.26
CA GLU A 39 -7.28 1.15 -6.67
C GLU A 39 -7.26 2.58 -7.22
N SER A 40 -6.64 3.51 -6.49
CA SER A 40 -6.54 4.91 -6.94
C SER A 40 -5.72 5.06 -8.23
N LEU A 41 -4.71 4.21 -8.44
CA LEU A 41 -3.95 4.18 -9.69
C LEU A 41 -4.76 3.53 -10.82
N ALA A 42 -5.58 2.52 -10.53
CA ALA A 42 -6.50 1.94 -11.50
C ALA A 42 -7.53 2.96 -12.01
N GLU A 43 -8.03 3.85 -11.15
CA GLU A 43 -8.90 4.96 -11.57
C GLU A 43 -8.15 5.95 -12.47
N LEU A 44 -6.89 6.25 -12.16
CA LEU A 44 -6.09 7.22 -12.87
C LEU A 44 -5.60 6.72 -14.23
N TYR A 45 -5.08 5.49 -14.29
CA TYR A 45 -4.43 4.89 -15.46
C TYR A 45 -5.31 3.88 -16.22
N GLY A 46 -6.47 3.49 -15.69
CA GLY A 46 -7.27 2.36 -16.17
C GLY A 46 -7.81 2.47 -17.60
N LYS A 47 -7.74 3.65 -18.22
CA LYS A 47 -8.05 3.82 -19.65
C LYS A 47 -6.92 3.32 -20.56
N GLU A 48 -5.70 3.29 -20.08
CA GLU A 48 -4.49 2.97 -20.84
C GLU A 48 -3.86 1.64 -20.42
N ILE A 49 -3.98 1.29 -19.13
CA ILE A 49 -3.37 0.11 -18.52
C ILE A 49 -4.44 -0.65 -17.75
N LYS A 50 -4.52 -1.94 -17.99
CA LYS A 50 -5.45 -2.84 -17.29
C LYS A 50 -4.89 -3.21 -15.92
N PHE A 51 -5.71 -3.12 -14.88
CA PHE A 51 -5.37 -3.50 -13.51
C PHE A 51 -6.12 -4.77 -13.15
N VAL A 52 -5.40 -5.82 -12.83
CA VAL A 52 -5.94 -7.10 -12.41
C VAL A 52 -5.29 -7.57 -11.11
N LYS A 53 -6.03 -8.33 -10.33
CA LYS A 53 -5.53 -8.95 -9.11
C LYS A 53 -5.79 -10.45 -9.13
N LEU A 54 -4.92 -11.20 -8.47
CA LEU A 54 -4.96 -12.65 -8.42
C LEU A 54 -4.63 -13.12 -7.00
N PHE A 55 -5.52 -13.93 -6.44
CA PHE A 55 -5.34 -14.50 -5.11
C PHE A 55 -4.28 -15.61 -5.13
N ARG A 56 -3.07 -15.33 -4.63
CA ARG A 56 -1.90 -16.20 -4.76
C ARG A 56 -2.12 -17.59 -4.18
N GLN A 57 -2.75 -17.71 -2.99
CA GLN A 57 -2.91 -18.99 -2.31
C GLN A 57 -3.75 -20.01 -3.08
N LYS A 58 -4.72 -19.54 -3.89
CA LYS A 58 -5.56 -20.42 -4.74
C LYS A 58 -4.98 -20.64 -6.13
N ASN A 59 -3.93 -19.92 -6.51
CA ASN A 59 -3.31 -19.96 -7.84
C ASN A 59 -1.80 -20.22 -7.74
N ARG A 60 -1.40 -21.18 -6.90
CA ARG A 60 0.01 -21.47 -6.58
C ARG A 60 0.81 -21.86 -7.80
N ASP A 61 0.25 -22.72 -8.68
CA ASP A 61 0.93 -23.21 -9.87
C ASP A 61 1.32 -22.05 -10.81
N LEU A 62 0.44 -21.06 -10.97
CA LEU A 62 0.75 -19.86 -11.76
C LEU A 62 1.78 -18.98 -11.06
N ALA A 63 1.65 -18.80 -9.76
CA ALA A 63 2.59 -18.01 -8.97
C ALA A 63 4.01 -18.61 -9.04
N GLU A 64 4.15 -19.92 -8.86
CA GLU A 64 5.43 -20.65 -8.97
C GLU A 64 6.01 -20.56 -10.37
N ARG A 65 5.19 -20.77 -11.42
CA ARG A 65 5.60 -20.63 -12.82
C ARG A 65 6.13 -19.24 -13.14
N LEU A 66 5.57 -18.20 -12.52
CA LEU A 66 6.02 -16.82 -12.66
C LEU A 66 7.08 -16.41 -11.63
N GLY A 67 7.52 -17.33 -10.76
CA GLY A 67 8.52 -17.03 -9.73
C GLY A 67 8.04 -16.07 -8.64
N VAL A 68 6.74 -16.12 -8.29
CA VAL A 68 6.12 -15.26 -7.26
C VAL A 68 6.00 -16.02 -5.96
N TYR A 69 6.88 -15.75 -5.02
CA TYR A 69 6.97 -16.46 -3.73
C TYR A 69 6.40 -15.66 -2.55
N SER A 70 6.12 -14.37 -2.72
CA SER A 70 5.60 -13.48 -1.67
C SER A 70 4.39 -12.67 -2.15
N SER A 71 3.65 -12.11 -1.19
CA SER A 71 2.55 -11.16 -1.44
C SER A 71 2.73 -9.91 -0.58
N PRO A 72 2.42 -8.72 -1.09
CA PRO A 72 2.02 -8.46 -2.47
C PRO A 72 3.21 -8.58 -3.43
N THR A 73 2.93 -8.93 -4.68
CA THR A 73 3.90 -8.82 -5.77
C THR A 73 3.21 -8.25 -7.00
N LEU A 74 3.71 -7.13 -7.51
CA LEU A 74 3.25 -6.52 -8.76
C LEU A 74 4.17 -6.90 -9.91
N ILE A 75 3.56 -7.37 -11.01
CA ILE A 75 4.24 -7.65 -12.27
C ILE A 75 3.58 -6.82 -13.37
N PHE A 76 4.38 -6.23 -14.23
CA PHE A 76 3.96 -5.37 -15.33
C PHE A 76 4.14 -6.09 -16.65
N PHE A 77 3.15 -6.01 -17.53
CA PHE A 77 3.17 -6.67 -18.84
C PHE A 77 2.84 -5.67 -19.95
N ASP A 78 3.58 -5.74 -21.04
CA ASP A 78 3.28 -5.06 -22.30
C ASP A 78 3.21 -6.10 -23.41
N LYS A 79 2.03 -6.26 -24.03
CA LYS A 79 1.77 -7.25 -25.10
C LYS A 79 2.20 -8.67 -24.72
N GLY A 80 1.86 -9.09 -23.51
CA GLY A 80 2.16 -10.43 -22.98
C GLY A 80 3.58 -10.63 -22.46
N HIS A 81 4.48 -9.67 -22.62
CA HIS A 81 5.85 -9.72 -22.12
C HIS A 81 5.97 -8.95 -20.80
N GLU A 82 6.68 -9.54 -19.86
CA GLU A 82 7.01 -8.84 -18.62
C GLU A 82 7.96 -7.67 -18.90
N VAL A 83 7.64 -6.51 -18.33
CA VAL A 83 8.41 -5.27 -18.50
C VAL A 83 8.59 -4.56 -17.14
N GLY A 84 9.58 -3.67 -17.08
CA GLY A 84 9.83 -2.88 -15.88
C GLY A 84 10.42 -3.70 -14.73
N ILE A 85 10.18 -3.23 -13.51
CA ILE A 85 10.72 -3.81 -12.29
C ILE A 85 9.58 -4.42 -11.48
N ARG A 86 9.70 -5.69 -11.10
CA ARG A 86 8.78 -6.32 -10.15
C ARG A 86 8.85 -5.61 -8.81
N LEU A 87 7.71 -5.37 -8.20
CA LEU A 87 7.63 -4.77 -6.88
C LEU A 87 7.05 -5.78 -5.90
N SER A 88 7.61 -5.86 -4.69
CA SER A 88 7.12 -6.78 -3.64
C SER A 88 7.27 -6.19 -2.24
N GLY A 89 6.46 -6.67 -1.30
CA GLY A 89 6.48 -6.24 0.10
C GLY A 89 5.88 -4.85 0.31
N GLY A 90 6.61 -3.95 0.94
CA GLY A 90 6.17 -2.57 1.24
C GLY A 90 6.22 -1.65 0.03
N ILE A 91 5.34 -1.84 -0.94
CA ILE A 91 5.33 -1.13 -2.23
C ILE A 91 4.89 0.32 -2.08
N ARG A 92 5.69 1.25 -2.60
CA ARG A 92 5.38 2.68 -2.62
C ARG A 92 4.56 3.03 -3.87
N ARG A 93 3.68 4.03 -3.74
CA ARG A 93 2.90 4.56 -4.87
C ARG A 93 3.80 5.08 -6.00
N SER A 94 4.89 5.76 -5.65
CA SER A 94 5.87 6.30 -6.59
C SER A 94 6.54 5.22 -7.44
N GLU A 95 6.84 4.04 -6.88
CA GLU A 95 7.43 2.92 -7.59
C GLU A 95 6.46 2.32 -8.63
N ILE A 96 5.18 2.22 -8.26
CA ILE A 96 4.15 1.77 -9.19
C ILE A 96 4.02 2.78 -10.34
N MET A 97 3.91 4.07 -10.02
CA MET A 97 3.78 5.14 -11.02
C MET A 97 4.99 5.18 -11.97
N TYR A 98 6.20 4.95 -11.45
CA TYR A 98 7.40 4.86 -12.28
C TYR A 98 7.25 3.79 -13.38
N ASN A 99 6.86 2.56 -13.01
CA ASN A 99 6.65 1.48 -13.97
C ASN A 99 5.49 1.78 -14.94
N LEU A 100 4.36 2.29 -14.44
CA LEU A 100 3.20 2.63 -15.27
C LEU A 100 3.54 3.71 -16.31
N ASN A 101 4.26 4.74 -15.90
CA ASN A 101 4.70 5.82 -16.80
C ASN A 101 5.69 5.32 -17.85
N ALA A 102 6.60 4.41 -17.48
CA ALA A 102 7.54 3.80 -18.42
C ALA A 102 6.85 2.93 -19.50
N MET A 103 5.66 2.42 -19.21
CA MET A 103 4.85 1.64 -20.16
C MET A 103 4.10 2.54 -21.16
N LEU A 104 4.03 3.84 -20.97
CA LEU A 104 3.23 4.77 -21.75
C LEU A 104 4.12 5.73 -22.56
N PRO A 105 3.66 6.22 -23.73
CA PRO A 105 4.28 7.37 -24.38
C PRO A 105 4.28 8.59 -23.46
N ALA A 106 5.34 9.39 -23.54
CA ALA A 106 5.54 10.56 -22.65
C ALA A 106 4.33 11.52 -22.64
N GLU A 107 3.71 11.76 -23.80
CA GLU A 107 2.52 12.62 -23.91
C GLU A 107 1.34 12.09 -23.09
N LYS A 108 1.08 10.78 -23.14
CA LYS A 108 0.00 10.15 -22.37
C LYS A 108 0.31 10.19 -20.87
N SER A 109 1.54 9.84 -20.48
CA SER A 109 1.99 9.93 -19.10
C SER A 109 1.81 11.34 -18.54
N ASN A 110 2.28 12.38 -19.27
CA ASN A 110 2.13 13.77 -18.86
C ASN A 110 0.65 14.20 -18.77
N SER A 111 -0.19 13.75 -19.71
CA SER A 111 -1.65 14.01 -19.64
C SER A 111 -2.29 13.39 -18.40
N ILE A 112 -1.89 12.18 -18.03
CA ILE A 112 -2.39 11.52 -16.82
C ILE A 112 -1.92 12.26 -15.57
N MET A 113 -0.63 12.60 -15.51
CA MET A 113 -0.06 13.35 -14.39
C MET A 113 -0.72 14.72 -14.21
N GLY A 114 -1.06 15.40 -15.30
CA GLY A 114 -1.78 16.68 -15.27
C GLY A 114 -3.21 16.62 -14.70
N ARG A 115 -3.78 15.42 -14.56
CA ARG A 115 -5.09 15.22 -13.88
C ARG A 115 -4.98 15.21 -12.36
N ILE A 116 -3.79 14.99 -11.82
CA ILE A 116 -3.55 14.99 -10.38
C ILE A 116 -3.56 16.44 -9.92
N LYS A 117 -4.63 16.83 -9.21
CA LYS A 117 -4.73 18.18 -8.64
C LYS A 117 -4.08 18.19 -7.25
N PRO A 118 -3.03 18.99 -7.05
CA PRO A 118 -2.46 19.15 -5.71
C PRO A 118 -3.47 19.86 -4.80
N PHE A 119 -3.50 19.49 -3.54
CA PHE A 119 -4.25 20.19 -2.51
C PHE A 119 -3.37 20.42 -1.29
N THR A 120 -3.66 21.47 -0.54
CA THR A 120 -2.93 21.82 0.67
C THR A 120 -3.87 21.69 1.87
N THR A 121 -3.39 21.02 2.91
CA THR A 121 -4.07 20.94 4.21
C THR A 121 -3.11 21.44 5.28
N ARG A 122 -3.64 22.17 6.26
CA ARG A 122 -2.85 22.69 7.37
C ARG A 122 -3.11 21.90 8.65
N TYR A 123 -2.05 21.57 9.34
CA TYR A 123 -2.04 20.97 10.67
C TYR A 123 -1.00 21.70 11.52
N ASP A 124 -1.17 21.68 12.84
CA ASP A 124 -0.19 22.26 13.76
C ASP A 124 1.03 21.35 13.89
N VAL A 125 0.80 20.03 13.86
CA VAL A 125 1.85 19.01 13.92
C VAL A 125 1.58 17.91 12.88
N ALA A 126 2.62 17.54 12.13
CA ALA A 126 2.63 16.36 11.27
C ALA A 126 3.61 15.33 11.86
N ILE A 127 3.12 14.12 12.12
CA ILE A 127 3.90 12.98 12.59
C ILE A 127 4.15 12.07 11.40
N ILE A 128 5.39 11.78 11.09
CA ILE A 128 5.78 10.85 10.02
C ILE A 128 6.05 9.50 10.66
N GLY A 129 5.24 8.51 10.28
CA GLY A 129 5.21 7.18 10.84
C GLY A 129 4.13 6.99 11.90
N SER A 130 3.32 5.95 11.75
CA SER A 130 2.25 5.54 12.68
C SER A 130 2.58 4.23 13.39
N GLY A 131 3.85 3.96 13.66
CA GLY A 131 4.28 2.96 14.62
C GLY A 131 3.98 3.40 16.07
N PRO A 132 4.33 2.59 17.09
CA PRO A 132 3.99 2.89 18.50
C PRO A 132 4.41 4.28 18.96
N GLY A 133 5.60 4.75 18.56
CA GLY A 133 6.08 6.10 18.89
C GLY A 133 5.20 7.20 18.30
N GLY A 134 4.87 7.11 17.01
CA GLY A 134 3.99 8.06 16.32
C GLY A 134 2.56 8.03 16.87
N LEU A 135 2.02 6.84 17.13
CA LEU A 135 0.69 6.67 17.73
C LEU A 135 0.62 7.29 19.13
N THR A 136 1.65 7.07 19.96
CA THR A 136 1.74 7.67 21.29
C THR A 136 1.81 9.19 21.20
N ALA A 137 2.70 9.72 20.35
CA ALA A 137 2.80 11.17 20.14
C ALA A 137 1.47 11.77 19.67
N GLY A 138 0.81 11.12 18.68
CA GLY A 138 -0.49 11.55 18.17
C GLY A 138 -1.58 11.57 19.24
N LEU A 139 -1.61 10.55 20.12
CA LEU A 139 -2.54 10.48 21.24
C LEU A 139 -2.35 11.66 22.19
N TYR A 140 -1.14 11.92 22.66
CA TYR A 140 -0.87 12.99 23.61
C TYR A 140 -1.06 14.39 23.01
N LEU A 141 -0.68 14.60 21.75
CA LEU A 141 -0.94 15.86 21.05
C LEU A 141 -2.45 16.12 20.90
N CYS A 142 -3.21 15.08 20.57
CA CYS A 142 -4.65 15.17 20.47
C CYS A 142 -5.30 15.50 21.84
N GLN A 143 -4.85 14.87 22.93
CA GLN A 143 -5.29 15.21 24.29
C GLN A 143 -4.97 16.66 24.65
N ALA A 144 -3.85 17.19 24.16
CA ALA A 144 -3.49 18.60 24.28
C ALA A 144 -4.27 19.53 23.33
N ARG A 145 -5.23 19.00 22.56
CA ARG A 145 -6.04 19.73 21.56
C ARG A 145 -5.23 20.36 20.43
N ILE A 146 -4.10 19.77 20.09
CA ILE A 146 -3.26 20.19 18.97
C ILE A 146 -3.75 19.45 17.70
N ASN A 147 -4.06 20.21 16.65
CA ASN A 147 -4.52 19.66 15.38
C ASN A 147 -3.39 18.88 14.71
N THR A 148 -3.48 17.55 14.77
CA THR A 148 -2.38 16.63 14.45
C THR A 148 -2.77 15.67 13.34
N VAL A 149 -1.83 15.45 12.39
CA VAL A 149 -1.94 14.41 11.36
C VAL A 149 -0.81 13.39 11.51
N LEU A 150 -1.15 12.12 11.43
CA LEU A 150 -0.19 11.02 11.29
C LEU A 150 -0.14 10.60 9.82
N ILE A 151 1.06 10.54 9.27
CA ILE A 151 1.31 10.22 7.86
C ILE A 151 2.16 8.94 7.80
N ASP A 152 1.70 7.92 7.07
CA ASP A 152 2.40 6.66 6.94
C ASP A 152 2.29 6.09 5.52
N THR A 153 3.35 5.42 5.07
CA THR A 153 3.37 4.68 3.80
C THR A 153 2.62 3.36 3.86
N GLY A 154 2.43 2.82 5.07
CA GLY A 154 1.70 1.60 5.37
C GLY A 154 0.40 1.85 6.12
N LEU A 155 -0.03 0.82 6.84
CA LEU A 155 -1.13 0.88 7.81
C LEU A 155 -0.60 1.27 9.19
N PRO A 156 -1.45 1.80 10.09
CA PRO A 156 -1.05 2.11 11.45
C PRO A 156 -0.55 0.88 12.20
N GLY A 157 0.49 1.06 13.02
CA GLY A 157 1.11 0.03 13.83
C GLY A 157 2.58 -0.23 13.49
N GLY A 158 3.03 0.15 12.28
CA GLY A 158 4.41 -0.02 11.84
C GLY A 158 4.89 -1.48 11.92
N HIS A 159 6.18 -1.68 12.11
CA HIS A 159 6.78 -3.04 12.21
C HIS A 159 6.27 -3.85 13.42
N VAL A 160 5.77 -3.21 14.46
CA VAL A 160 5.22 -3.92 15.61
C VAL A 160 3.99 -4.73 15.23
N SER A 161 3.17 -4.27 14.28
CA SER A 161 2.02 -5.03 13.78
C SER A 161 2.40 -6.36 13.14
N LEU A 162 3.64 -6.51 12.68
CA LEU A 162 4.18 -7.74 12.07
C LEU A 162 4.91 -8.64 13.08
N THR A 163 5.09 -8.16 14.32
CA THR A 163 5.79 -8.89 15.36
C THR A 163 4.85 -9.91 16.01
N HIS A 164 5.27 -11.16 16.08
CA HIS A 164 4.44 -12.22 16.67
C HIS A 164 4.09 -11.91 18.13
N GLN A 165 5.09 -11.60 18.95
CA GLN A 165 4.91 -11.25 20.36
C GLN A 165 5.83 -10.10 20.78
N VAL A 166 5.31 -9.18 21.58
CA VAL A 166 6.03 -8.07 22.23
C VAL A 166 5.99 -8.31 23.74
N SER A 167 7.13 -8.58 24.35
CA SER A 167 7.26 -8.91 25.79
C SER A 167 7.80 -7.77 26.64
N ASN A 168 8.23 -6.67 26.02
CA ASN A 168 8.91 -5.55 26.69
C ASN A 168 8.16 -4.22 26.59
N TYR A 169 6.84 -4.25 26.32
CA TYR A 169 6.04 -3.02 26.32
C TYR A 169 5.55 -2.72 27.74
N PRO A 170 5.87 -1.55 28.29
CA PRO A 170 5.48 -1.21 29.67
C PRO A 170 3.96 -1.24 29.87
N GLY A 171 3.52 -1.80 31.01
CA GLY A 171 2.10 -1.92 31.36
C GLY A 171 1.47 -3.27 31.03
N PHE A 172 2.19 -4.17 30.36
CA PHE A 172 1.77 -5.56 30.14
C PHE A 172 2.77 -6.51 30.78
N ILE A 173 2.30 -7.35 31.68
CA ILE A 173 3.12 -8.39 32.35
C ILE A 173 3.34 -9.55 31.37
N ASP A 174 2.27 -9.97 30.69
CA ASP A 174 2.32 -11.04 29.72
C ASP A 174 2.63 -10.51 28.31
N PRO A 175 3.36 -11.26 27.48
CA PRO A 175 3.62 -10.89 26.08
C PRO A 175 2.33 -10.63 25.31
N GLN A 176 2.30 -9.56 24.55
CA GLN A 176 1.15 -9.18 23.72
C GLN A 176 1.42 -9.47 22.25
N PRO A 177 0.44 -9.99 21.48
CA PRO A 177 0.55 -10.04 20.03
C PRO A 177 0.77 -8.63 19.48
N GLY A 178 1.80 -8.45 18.64
CA GLY A 178 2.19 -7.13 18.15
C GLY A 178 1.07 -6.46 17.34
N TYR A 179 0.30 -7.24 16.55
CA TYR A 179 -0.84 -6.72 15.82
C TYR A 179 -1.93 -6.17 16.75
N LEU A 180 -2.22 -6.85 17.87
CA LEU A 180 -3.25 -6.43 18.83
C LEU A 180 -2.82 -5.19 19.58
N LEU A 181 -1.56 -5.14 20.03
CA LEU A 181 -1.00 -3.98 20.71
C LEU A 181 -1.06 -2.74 19.81
N SER A 182 -0.58 -2.85 18.57
CA SER A 182 -0.55 -1.75 17.62
C SER A 182 -1.96 -1.33 17.16
N HIS A 183 -2.88 -2.28 17.01
CA HIS A 183 -4.29 -2.01 16.73
C HIS A 183 -4.93 -1.19 17.86
N ASN A 184 -4.79 -1.62 19.10
CA ASN A 184 -5.33 -0.91 20.26
C ASN A 184 -4.78 0.51 20.36
N MET A 185 -3.47 0.70 20.12
CA MET A 185 -2.85 2.03 20.12
C MET A 185 -3.42 2.90 18.99
N SER A 186 -3.60 2.36 17.80
CA SER A 186 -4.14 3.11 16.67
C SER A 186 -5.60 3.52 16.90
N GLU A 187 -6.43 2.62 17.44
CA GLU A 187 -7.81 2.91 17.77
C GLU A 187 -7.93 3.96 18.89
N GLN A 188 -7.05 3.89 19.89
CA GLN A 188 -7.02 4.89 20.95
C GLN A 188 -6.66 6.27 20.40
N THR A 189 -5.67 6.37 19.53
CA THR A 189 -5.24 7.61 18.88
C THR A 189 -6.33 8.16 17.95
N ARG A 190 -7.01 7.28 17.20
CA ARG A 190 -8.12 7.65 16.31
C ARG A 190 -9.32 8.18 17.08
N LYS A 191 -9.72 7.49 18.15
CA LYS A 191 -10.84 7.90 19.02
C LYS A 191 -10.58 9.25 19.73
N CYS A 192 -9.32 9.57 19.98
CA CYS A 192 -8.96 10.89 20.50
C CYS A 192 -9.19 12.02 19.48
N GLY A 193 -9.21 11.72 18.17
CA GLY A 193 -9.48 12.68 17.09
C GLY A 193 -8.29 12.99 16.17
N SER A 194 -7.18 12.29 16.33
CA SER A 194 -6.04 12.45 15.41
C SER A 194 -6.40 12.01 13.99
N VAL A 195 -5.95 12.77 12.99
CA VAL A 195 -6.16 12.47 11.58
C VAL A 195 -5.09 11.52 11.06
N PHE A 196 -5.50 10.50 10.31
CA PHE A 196 -4.57 9.56 9.67
C PHE A 196 -4.57 9.73 8.16
N LYS A 197 -3.39 9.88 7.59
CA LYS A 197 -3.10 9.80 6.15
C LYS A 197 -2.19 8.60 5.91
N VAL A 198 -2.79 7.46 5.64
CA VAL A 198 -2.09 6.18 5.46
C VAL A 198 -1.99 5.81 3.98
N ALA A 199 -1.09 4.88 3.67
CA ALA A 199 -0.82 4.44 2.30
C ALA A 199 -0.38 5.60 1.37
N VAL A 200 0.32 6.61 1.91
CA VAL A 200 0.84 7.76 1.17
C VAL A 200 2.35 7.88 1.35
N ASP A 201 3.05 8.34 0.32
CA ASP A 201 4.49 8.54 0.36
C ASP A 201 4.81 9.98 0.80
N VAL A 202 5.70 10.15 1.76
CA VAL A 202 6.31 11.43 2.08
C VAL A 202 7.50 11.64 1.15
N THR A 203 7.42 12.63 0.29
CA THR A 203 8.45 12.90 -0.73
C THR A 203 9.44 13.97 -0.32
N LYS A 204 9.03 14.89 0.55
CA LYS A 204 9.88 15.99 1.02
C LYS A 204 9.38 16.53 2.36
N VAL A 205 10.33 16.93 3.19
CA VAL A 205 10.12 17.71 4.41
C VAL A 205 11.04 18.92 4.30
N ASP A 206 10.49 20.13 4.45
CA ASP A 206 11.25 21.39 4.43
C ASP A 206 11.44 21.94 5.85
#